data_bfecf2b88f0aa4a7ec6ec940b18ff66e
#
_entry.id   bfecf2b88f0aa4a7ec6ec940b18ff66e
#
_cell.length_a   1.000
_cell.length_b   1.000
_cell.length_c   1.000
_cell.angle_alpha   90.00
_cell.angle_beta   90.00
_cell.angle_gamma   90.00
#
_symmetry.space_group_name_H-M   'P 1'
#
loop_
_entity.id
_entity.type
_entity.pdbx_description
1 polymer ?
#
loop_
_entity_poly.entity_id
_entity_poly.type
_entity_poly.pdbx_seq_one_letter_code
_entity_poly.pdbx_strand_id
1 'polypeptide(L)'
;YAEEGFTDKIALLDTRPRLYSQLYTLDDTAGYFYGSLAPSTGYVTLFDIEPYYNGFYLALPLRTSPDTLHRNVHQEKMFGIFQEYQSWVRIMGVPTVGDVNSKVLAGDGGGLIKLAEAFHERKFAWVADTIYDAHLSRGARMVLISGPSSSGKTTSAKLLTIRADNSQL
;
A
#
# COMPACT_ATOMS: atom_id res chain seq x y z
N TYR A 1 -19.25 -12.61 -10.18
CA TYR A 1 -17.80 -12.57 -9.87
C TYR A 1 -17.10 -13.87 -10.26
N ALA A 2 -17.71 -15.03 -10.05
CA ALA A 2 -17.11 -16.32 -10.44
C ALA A 2 -16.94 -16.42 -11.98
N GLU A 3 -17.94 -16.03 -12.73
CA GLU A 3 -17.94 -16.02 -14.20
C GLU A 3 -16.90 -15.04 -14.77
N GLU A 4 -16.64 -13.94 -14.07
CA GLU A 4 -15.67 -12.90 -14.42
C GLU A 4 -14.24 -13.21 -13.92
N GLY A 5 -14.06 -14.30 -13.16
CA GLY A 5 -12.75 -14.70 -12.64
C GLY A 5 -12.24 -13.88 -11.45
N PHE A 6 -13.08 -13.10 -10.75
CA PHE A 6 -12.70 -12.31 -9.57
C PHE A 6 -12.60 -13.18 -8.30
N THR A 7 -11.64 -14.07 -8.26
CA THR A 7 -11.45 -15.02 -7.14
C THR A 7 -11.16 -14.34 -5.81
N ASP A 8 -10.43 -13.22 -5.83
CA ASP A 8 -10.14 -12.39 -4.66
C ASP A 8 -11.39 -11.77 -4.05
N LYS A 9 -12.36 -11.37 -4.88
CA LYS A 9 -13.65 -10.84 -4.43
C LYS A 9 -14.53 -11.92 -3.83
N ILE A 10 -14.52 -13.12 -4.39
CA ILE A 10 -15.24 -14.28 -3.83
C ILE A 10 -14.67 -14.58 -2.43
N ALA A 11 -13.36 -14.76 -2.30
CA ALA A 11 -12.72 -15.01 -1.02
C ALA A 11 -13.01 -13.92 0.03
N LEU A 12 -13.09 -12.65 -0.39
CA LEU A 12 -13.51 -11.56 0.49
C LEU A 12 -14.97 -11.69 0.93
N LEU A 13 -15.88 -11.98 0.00
CA LEU A 13 -17.32 -12.09 0.29
C LEU A 13 -17.62 -13.26 1.22
N ASP A 14 -16.98 -14.40 1.03
CA ASP A 14 -17.13 -15.59 1.88
C ASP A 14 -16.78 -15.35 3.35
N THR A 15 -15.93 -14.37 3.61
CA THR A 15 -15.48 -14.01 4.97
C THR A 15 -16.24 -12.81 5.57
N ARG A 16 -17.18 -12.20 4.83
CA ARG A 16 -17.93 -11.04 5.31
C ARG A 16 -19.26 -11.44 5.94
N PRO A 17 -19.62 -10.85 7.09
CA PRO A 17 -20.89 -11.14 7.76
C PRO A 17 -22.10 -10.42 7.11
N ARG A 18 -21.95 -9.81 5.93
CA ARG A 18 -23.01 -9.07 5.26
C ARG A 18 -23.72 -9.95 4.24
N LEU A 19 -25.05 -9.92 4.26
CA LEU A 19 -25.91 -10.67 3.33
C LEU A 19 -25.94 -10.10 1.91
N TYR A 20 -25.60 -8.80 1.75
CA TYR A 20 -25.68 -8.11 0.46
C TYR A 20 -24.35 -7.42 0.14
N SER A 21 -24.01 -7.40 -1.13
CA SER A 21 -22.91 -6.64 -1.70
C SER A 21 -23.42 -5.83 -2.89
N GLN A 22 -22.93 -4.59 -3.02
CA GLN A 22 -23.27 -3.76 -4.18
C GLN A 22 -22.45 -4.22 -5.37
N LEU A 23 -23.11 -4.41 -6.49
CA LEU A 23 -22.51 -4.67 -7.78
C LEU A 23 -22.91 -3.55 -8.73
N TYR A 24 -21.95 -2.99 -9.41
CA TYR A 24 -22.19 -2.04 -10.49
C TYR A 24 -21.85 -2.68 -11.82
N THR A 25 -22.66 -2.41 -12.82
CA THR A 25 -22.40 -2.87 -14.19
C THR A 25 -22.30 -1.68 -15.13
N LEU A 26 -21.37 -1.78 -16.06
CA LEU A 26 -21.23 -0.89 -17.20
C LEU A 26 -21.16 -1.77 -18.43
N ASP A 27 -22.25 -1.78 -19.20
CA ASP A 27 -22.50 -2.77 -20.25
C ASP A 27 -22.27 -4.20 -19.69
N ASP A 28 -21.36 -4.97 -20.28
CA ASP A 28 -21.05 -6.34 -19.88
C ASP A 28 -19.97 -6.44 -18.79
N THR A 29 -19.47 -5.31 -18.30
CA THR A 29 -18.41 -5.30 -17.29
C THR A 29 -18.98 -5.08 -15.88
N ALA A 30 -18.71 -6.00 -14.97
CA ALA A 30 -19.10 -5.90 -13.57
C ALA A 30 -17.98 -5.35 -12.70
N GLY A 31 -18.29 -4.51 -11.70
CA GLY A 31 -17.33 -3.93 -10.77
C GLY A 31 -17.91 -3.73 -9.38
N TYR A 32 -17.02 -3.69 -8.40
CA TYR A 32 -17.33 -3.41 -7.00
C TYR A 32 -16.77 -2.06 -6.59
N PHE A 33 -17.62 -1.18 -6.06
CA PHE A 33 -17.23 0.16 -5.62
C PHE A 33 -17.80 0.47 -4.24
N TYR A 34 -17.09 1.29 -3.46
CA TYR A 34 -17.47 1.63 -2.09
C TYR A 34 -18.44 2.81 -1.97
N GLY A 35 -18.77 3.46 -3.03
CA GLY A 35 -19.63 4.63 -3.01
C GLY A 35 -20.48 4.73 -4.26
N SER A 36 -21.23 5.83 -4.36
CA SER A 36 -22.04 6.14 -5.54
C SER A 36 -21.14 6.44 -6.73
N LEU A 37 -21.50 5.91 -7.87
CA LEU A 37 -20.88 6.24 -9.15
C LEU A 37 -21.64 7.38 -9.84
N ALA A 38 -20.99 8.03 -10.80
CA ALA A 38 -21.66 8.95 -11.69
C ALA A 38 -22.74 8.22 -12.50
N PRO A 39 -23.86 8.89 -12.87
CA PRO A 39 -24.93 8.25 -13.60
C PRO A 39 -24.54 7.71 -14.98
N SER A 40 -23.48 8.25 -15.58
CA SER A 40 -22.92 7.72 -16.83
C SER A 40 -21.45 8.15 -16.95
N THR A 41 -20.70 7.46 -17.84
CA THR A 41 -19.33 7.78 -18.19
C THR A 41 -19.16 9.17 -18.81
N GLY A 42 -20.23 9.73 -19.40
CA GLY A 42 -20.25 11.07 -19.97
C GLY A 42 -19.98 12.21 -18.96
N TYR A 43 -20.08 11.94 -17.64
CA TYR A 43 -19.69 12.89 -16.61
C TYR A 43 -18.19 12.93 -16.34
N VAL A 44 -17.44 11.94 -16.83
CA VAL A 44 -15.98 11.86 -16.65
C VAL A 44 -15.33 12.33 -17.95
N THR A 45 -15.19 13.64 -18.11
CA THR A 45 -14.73 14.25 -19.36
C THR A 45 -13.26 14.64 -19.35
N LEU A 46 -12.67 14.75 -18.16
CA LEU A 46 -11.31 15.25 -17.99
C LEU A 46 -10.46 14.24 -17.22
N PHE A 47 -9.65 13.47 -17.93
CA PHE A 47 -8.66 12.54 -17.39
C PHE A 47 -7.57 12.30 -18.42
N ASP A 48 -6.44 11.78 -17.96
CA ASP A 48 -5.35 11.33 -18.84
C ASP A 48 -4.73 10.06 -18.24
N ILE A 49 -4.16 9.21 -19.08
CA ILE A 49 -3.48 7.98 -18.69
C ILE A 49 -2.09 7.98 -19.30
N GLU A 50 -1.08 7.95 -18.45
CA GLU A 50 0.32 7.94 -18.85
C GLU A 50 1.01 6.66 -18.35
N PRO A 51 1.97 6.09 -19.09
CA PRO A 51 2.83 5.03 -18.56
C PRO A 51 3.57 5.51 -17.32
N TYR A 52 3.62 4.66 -16.29
CA TYR A 52 4.30 4.96 -15.04
C TYR A 52 5.00 3.71 -14.50
N TYR A 53 6.32 3.65 -14.64
CA TYR A 53 7.15 2.47 -14.36
C TYR A 53 6.61 1.19 -15.04
N ASN A 54 6.20 0.18 -14.28
CA ASN A 54 5.61 -1.07 -14.78
C ASN A 54 4.07 -1.06 -14.80
N GLY A 55 3.46 0.10 -14.63
CA GLY A 55 2.00 0.30 -14.62
C GLY A 55 1.63 1.57 -15.39
N PHE A 56 0.62 2.26 -14.90
CA PHE A 56 0.15 3.51 -15.46
C PHE A 56 -0.25 4.49 -14.37
N TYR A 57 -0.21 5.76 -14.69
CA TYR A 57 -0.71 6.85 -13.87
C TYR A 57 -2.02 7.37 -14.47
N LEU A 58 -3.06 7.43 -13.67
CA LEU A 58 -4.34 8.04 -14.03
C LEU A 58 -4.37 9.46 -13.47
N ALA A 59 -4.29 10.47 -14.34
CA ALA A 59 -4.42 11.86 -14.00
C ALA A 59 -5.90 12.25 -13.89
N LEU A 60 -6.27 12.85 -12.80
CA LEU A 60 -7.62 13.38 -12.56
C LEU A 60 -7.51 14.85 -12.13
N PRO A 61 -8.55 15.67 -12.36
CA PRO A 61 -8.61 17.01 -11.83
C PRO A 61 -8.68 17.01 -10.30
N LEU A 62 -8.06 18.01 -9.68
CA LEU A 62 -8.19 18.21 -8.25
C LEU A 62 -9.54 18.86 -7.91
N ARG A 63 -10.05 18.57 -6.72
CA ARG A 63 -11.29 19.19 -6.23
C ARG A 63 -11.22 20.72 -6.18
N THR A 64 -10.03 21.28 -5.99
CA THR A 64 -9.75 22.72 -5.97
C THR A 64 -9.55 23.32 -7.37
N SER A 65 -9.37 22.50 -8.39
CA SER A 65 -9.14 22.89 -9.80
C SER A 65 -9.81 21.87 -10.72
N PRO A 66 -11.16 21.83 -10.79
CA PRO A 66 -11.88 20.77 -11.48
C PRO A 66 -11.74 20.83 -13.02
N ASP A 67 -11.30 21.95 -13.56
CA ASP A 67 -11.20 22.20 -15.00
C ASP A 67 -9.78 21.97 -15.56
N THR A 68 -8.83 21.52 -14.74
CA THR A 68 -7.45 21.33 -15.15
C THR A 68 -6.89 20.00 -14.68
N LEU A 69 -6.15 19.32 -15.54
CA LEU A 69 -5.38 18.14 -15.16
C LEU A 69 -4.06 18.56 -14.53
N HIS A 70 -3.79 17.98 -13.37
CA HIS A 70 -2.50 18.12 -12.71
C HIS A 70 -1.60 16.95 -13.10
N ARG A 71 -0.48 17.25 -13.77
CA ARG A 71 0.54 16.24 -14.08
C ARG A 71 1.26 15.86 -12.80
N ASN A 72 1.50 14.55 -12.67
CA ASN A 72 2.19 14.02 -11.51
C ASN A 72 3.68 14.38 -11.54
N VAL A 73 4.24 14.63 -10.35
CA VAL A 73 5.67 14.60 -10.14
C VAL A 73 6.08 13.14 -9.92
N HIS A 74 7.03 12.64 -10.69
CA HIS A 74 7.55 11.29 -10.52
C HIS A 74 8.04 11.07 -9.09
N GLN A 75 7.44 10.10 -8.39
CA GLN A 75 7.74 9.77 -6.99
C GLN A 75 8.36 8.37 -6.91
N GLU A 76 9.55 8.23 -7.46
CA GLU A 76 10.27 6.96 -7.55
C GLU A 76 10.39 6.24 -6.19
N LYS A 77 10.75 6.97 -5.14
CA LYS A 77 10.91 6.39 -3.79
C LYS A 77 9.58 5.84 -3.23
N MET A 78 8.50 6.58 -3.42
CA MET A 78 7.17 6.14 -2.99
C MET A 78 6.73 4.92 -3.78
N PHE A 79 6.92 4.92 -5.08
CA PHE A 79 6.60 3.78 -5.93
C PHE A 79 7.39 2.53 -5.54
N GLY A 80 8.69 2.67 -5.26
CA GLY A 80 9.55 1.59 -4.77
C GLY A 80 9.04 0.97 -3.46
N ILE A 81 8.55 1.80 -2.53
CA ILE A 81 7.95 1.31 -1.28
C ILE A 81 6.67 0.51 -1.53
N PHE A 82 5.80 0.95 -2.43
CA PHE A 82 4.60 0.19 -2.80
C PHE A 82 4.95 -1.16 -3.43
N GLN A 83 5.96 -1.21 -4.30
CA GLN A 83 6.42 -2.48 -4.89
C GLN A 83 7.02 -3.42 -3.84
N GLU A 84 7.82 -2.89 -2.92
CA GLU A 84 8.37 -3.66 -1.80
C GLU A 84 7.25 -4.26 -0.95
N TYR A 85 6.25 -3.46 -0.59
CA TYR A 85 5.10 -3.93 0.17
C TYR A 85 4.31 -5.03 -0.58
N GLN A 86 4.07 -4.86 -1.86
CA GLN A 86 3.42 -5.89 -2.68
C GLN A 86 4.23 -7.20 -2.71
N SER A 87 5.56 -7.11 -2.74
CA SER A 87 6.43 -8.28 -2.66
C SER A 87 6.30 -8.98 -1.30
N TRP A 88 6.23 -8.21 -0.21
CA TRP A 88 6.04 -8.77 1.14
C TRP A 88 4.73 -9.53 1.28
N VAL A 89 3.60 -8.95 0.85
CA VAL A 89 2.29 -9.62 0.97
C VAL A 89 2.21 -10.88 0.12
N ARG A 90 2.91 -10.91 -1.03
CA ARG A 90 3.04 -12.13 -1.85
C ARG A 90 3.87 -13.21 -1.15
N ILE A 91 5.01 -12.85 -0.56
CA ILE A 91 5.86 -13.78 0.21
C ILE A 91 5.09 -14.34 1.41
N MET A 92 4.30 -13.51 2.09
CA MET A 92 3.44 -13.93 3.20
C MET A 92 2.24 -14.79 2.74
N GLY A 93 1.99 -14.89 1.42
CA GLY A 93 0.85 -15.63 0.87
C GLY A 93 -0.49 -14.98 1.17
N VAL A 94 -0.54 -13.64 1.29
CA VAL A 94 -1.74 -12.86 1.60
C VAL A 94 -1.83 -11.61 0.71
N PRO A 95 -1.80 -11.77 -0.62
CA PRO A 95 -1.85 -10.63 -1.54
C PRO A 95 -3.16 -9.87 -1.51
N THR A 96 -4.23 -10.47 -0.97
CA THR A 96 -5.55 -9.86 -0.88
C THR A 96 -6.11 -9.89 0.55
N VAL A 97 -7.12 -9.07 0.82
CA VAL A 97 -7.82 -9.08 2.13
C VAL A 97 -8.54 -10.42 2.36
N GLY A 98 -9.07 -11.04 1.30
CA GLY A 98 -9.68 -12.37 1.37
C GLY A 98 -8.68 -13.43 1.90
N ASP A 99 -7.43 -13.38 1.43
CA ASP A 99 -6.38 -14.30 1.89
C ASP A 99 -6.04 -14.07 3.37
N VAL A 100 -5.94 -12.80 3.79
CA VAL A 100 -5.73 -12.46 5.22
C VAL A 100 -6.85 -13.03 6.07
N ASN A 101 -8.10 -12.79 5.68
CA ASN A 101 -9.28 -13.26 6.41
C ASN A 101 -9.29 -14.80 6.48
N SER A 102 -9.00 -15.46 5.38
CA SER A 102 -8.94 -16.93 5.32
C SER A 102 -7.89 -17.51 6.28
N LYS A 103 -6.70 -16.90 6.35
CA LYS A 103 -5.66 -17.29 7.32
C LYS A 103 -6.09 -17.06 8.77
N VAL A 104 -6.73 -15.93 9.06
CA VAL A 104 -7.24 -15.62 10.40
C VAL A 104 -8.31 -16.63 10.82
N LEU A 105 -9.25 -16.96 9.95
CA LEU A 105 -10.28 -17.96 10.20
C LEU A 105 -9.71 -19.37 10.37
N ALA A 106 -8.62 -19.69 9.68
CA ALA A 106 -7.88 -20.94 9.86
C ALA A 106 -7.05 -21.00 11.18
N GLY A 107 -7.01 -19.92 11.98
CA GLY A 107 -6.26 -19.86 13.22
C GLY A 107 -4.78 -19.47 13.07
N ASP A 108 -4.32 -19.12 11.86
CA ASP A 108 -2.91 -18.76 11.58
C ASP A 108 -2.63 -17.25 11.66
N GLY A 109 -3.51 -16.48 12.27
CA GLY A 109 -3.34 -15.03 12.42
C GLY A 109 -2.07 -14.65 13.20
N GLY A 110 -1.73 -15.43 14.24
CA GLY A 110 -0.50 -15.22 15.02
C GLY A 110 0.79 -15.45 14.23
N GLY A 111 0.81 -16.45 13.37
CA GLY A 111 1.91 -16.70 12.45
C GLY A 111 2.11 -15.56 11.46
N LEU A 112 1.01 -15.05 10.90
CA LEU A 112 1.03 -13.92 9.97
C LEU A 112 1.57 -12.63 10.63
N ILE A 113 1.16 -12.35 11.88
CA ILE A 113 1.66 -11.19 12.64
C ILE A 113 3.17 -11.30 12.85
N LYS A 114 3.68 -12.44 13.35
CA LYS A 114 5.11 -12.65 13.57
C LYS A 114 5.93 -12.49 12.29
N LEU A 115 5.42 -12.98 11.17
CA LEU A 115 6.09 -12.84 9.88
C LEU A 115 6.13 -11.38 9.42
N ALA A 116 5.03 -10.64 9.56
CA ALA A 116 4.97 -9.22 9.24
C ALA A 116 5.92 -8.39 10.11
N GLU A 117 5.99 -8.68 11.42
CA GLU A 117 6.92 -8.03 12.35
C GLU A 117 8.37 -8.31 11.96
N ALA A 118 8.71 -9.54 11.57
CA ALA A 118 10.06 -9.88 11.12
C ALA A 118 10.50 -9.09 9.86
N PHE A 119 9.58 -8.88 8.89
CA PHE A 119 9.85 -8.01 7.74
C PHE A 119 10.10 -6.56 8.18
N HIS A 120 9.29 -6.04 9.09
CA HIS A 120 9.47 -4.70 9.64
C HIS A 120 10.81 -4.55 10.36
N GLU A 121 11.17 -5.49 11.22
CA GLU A 121 12.45 -5.49 11.92
C GLU A 121 13.64 -5.50 10.98
N ARG A 122 13.59 -6.34 9.95
CA ARG A 122 14.63 -6.37 8.90
C ARG A 122 14.75 -5.01 8.21
N LYS A 123 13.63 -4.34 7.93
CA LYS A 123 13.64 -3.01 7.30
C LYS A 123 14.25 -1.95 8.22
N PHE A 124 13.93 -1.97 9.51
CA PHE A 124 14.53 -1.05 10.48
C PHE A 124 16.03 -1.31 10.63
N ALA A 125 16.50 -2.56 10.63
CA ALA A 125 17.91 -2.86 10.63
C ALA A 125 18.62 -2.26 9.41
N TRP A 126 18.10 -2.49 8.22
CA TRP A 126 18.65 -1.93 6.99
C TRP A 126 18.68 -0.38 7.00
N VAL A 127 17.64 0.28 7.52
CA VAL A 127 17.61 1.74 7.65
C VAL A 127 18.70 2.22 8.63
N ALA A 128 18.88 1.53 9.77
CA ALA A 128 19.92 1.86 10.74
C ALA A 128 21.32 1.75 10.11
N ASP A 129 21.60 0.66 9.39
CA ASP A 129 22.87 0.48 8.66
C ASP A 129 23.09 1.60 7.64
N THR A 130 22.04 1.98 6.90
CA THR A 130 22.10 3.09 5.92
C THR A 130 22.41 4.42 6.59
N ILE A 131 21.87 4.68 7.79
CA ILE A 131 22.18 5.89 8.58
C ILE A 131 23.63 5.86 9.03
N TYR A 132 24.12 4.73 9.54
CA TYR A 132 25.49 4.55 9.98
C TYR A 132 26.49 4.77 8.84
N ASP A 133 26.26 4.15 7.69
CA ASP A 133 27.08 4.35 6.49
C ASP A 133 27.08 5.81 6.02
N ALA A 134 25.94 6.49 6.12
CA ALA A 134 25.86 7.91 5.79
C ALA A 134 26.64 8.79 6.80
N HIS A 135 26.68 8.39 8.07
CA HIS A 135 27.51 9.06 9.08
C HIS A 135 28.99 8.93 8.73
N LEU A 136 29.46 7.70 8.46
CA LEU A 136 30.86 7.44 8.15
C LEU A 136 31.31 8.08 6.84
N SER A 137 30.52 7.94 5.78
CA SER A 137 30.92 8.35 4.42
C SER A 137 30.70 9.82 4.12
N ARG A 138 29.68 10.44 4.73
CA ARG A 138 29.23 11.81 4.41
C ARG A 138 29.17 12.73 5.63
N GLY A 139 29.49 12.23 6.81
CA GLY A 139 29.46 13.00 8.07
C GLY A 139 28.02 13.37 8.49
N ALA A 140 27.01 12.58 8.13
CA ALA A 140 25.64 12.84 8.52
C ALA A 140 25.51 12.81 10.04
N ARG A 141 25.02 13.90 10.64
CA ARG A 141 24.82 14.04 12.10
C ARG A 141 23.37 14.18 12.51
N MET A 142 22.48 14.33 11.55
CA MET A 142 21.07 14.56 11.82
C MET A 142 20.24 13.72 10.87
N VAL A 143 19.24 13.06 11.43
CA VAL A 143 18.23 12.28 10.70
C VAL A 143 16.87 12.90 10.97
N LEU A 144 16.16 13.30 9.92
CA LEU A 144 14.81 13.87 9.99
C LEU A 144 13.80 12.83 9.59
N ILE A 145 12.84 12.53 10.48
CA ILE A 145 11.75 11.59 10.22
C ILE A 145 10.46 12.40 10.04
N SER A 146 9.90 12.38 8.84
CA SER A 146 8.68 13.08 8.47
C SER A 146 7.56 12.10 8.12
N GLY A 147 6.32 12.53 8.32
CA GLY A 147 5.13 11.75 7.97
C GLY A 147 3.86 12.32 8.62
N PRO A 148 2.67 11.85 8.23
CA PRO A 148 1.40 12.31 8.78
C PRO A 148 1.25 11.97 10.26
N SER A 149 0.19 12.50 10.90
CA SER A 149 -0.13 12.12 12.28
C SER A 149 -0.39 10.61 12.37
N SER A 150 -0.04 10.00 13.49
CA SER A 150 -0.21 8.56 13.76
C SER A 150 0.54 7.61 12.81
N SER A 151 1.52 8.09 12.04
CA SER A 151 2.35 7.26 11.13
C SER A 151 3.48 6.49 11.82
N GLY A 152 3.54 6.48 13.15
CA GLY A 152 4.58 5.75 13.89
C GLY A 152 5.96 6.43 13.96
N LYS A 153 6.07 7.73 13.64
CA LYS A 153 7.35 8.47 13.65
C LYS A 153 8.14 8.30 14.95
N THR A 154 7.48 8.50 16.08
CA THR A 154 8.12 8.39 17.40
C THR A 154 8.59 6.96 17.69
N THR A 155 7.80 5.96 17.32
CA THR A 155 8.16 4.54 17.47
C THR A 155 9.36 4.21 16.59
N SER A 156 9.33 4.65 15.33
CA SER A 156 10.44 4.47 14.38
C SER A 156 11.73 5.13 14.88
N ALA A 157 11.65 6.36 15.41
CA ALA A 157 12.81 7.05 15.96
C ALA A 157 13.44 6.27 17.11
N LYS A 158 12.64 5.77 18.05
CA LYS A 158 13.13 4.95 19.18
C LYS A 158 13.80 3.67 18.71
N LEU A 159 13.17 2.95 17.77
CA LEU A 159 13.74 1.71 17.23
C LEU A 159 15.07 1.94 16.51
N LEU A 160 15.18 3.02 15.73
CA LEU A 160 16.39 3.37 15.02
C LEU A 160 17.52 3.80 15.99
N THR A 161 17.21 4.52 17.07
CA THR A 161 18.19 4.89 18.10
C THR A 161 18.78 3.65 18.76
N ILE A 162 17.95 2.71 19.23
CA ILE A 162 18.42 1.48 19.87
C ILE A 162 19.33 0.67 18.93
N ARG A 163 19.00 0.60 17.65
CA ARG A 163 19.78 -0.17 16.67
C ARG A 163 21.08 0.53 16.29
N ALA A 164 21.07 1.86 16.18
CA ALA A 164 22.29 2.64 15.92
C ALA A 164 23.32 2.51 17.06
N ASP A 165 22.86 2.49 18.31
CA ASP A 165 23.71 2.27 19.47
C ASP A 165 24.34 0.86 19.49
N ASN A 166 23.60 -0.15 19.02
CA ASN A 166 24.09 -1.53 18.94
C ASN A 166 25.00 -1.80 17.71
N SER A 167 24.99 -0.94 16.70
CA SER A 167 25.88 -1.06 15.54
C SER A 167 27.33 -0.64 15.86
N GLN A 168 27.59 -0.17 17.07
CA GLN A 168 28.93 0.14 17.58
C GLN A 168 29.60 -1.03 18.37
N LEU A 169 28.89 -2.15 18.50
CA LEU A 169 29.38 -3.41 19.09
C LEU A 169 29.76 -4.40 17.98
#